data_b0f5c4bf37f7f4db495b1bb20a8c3426
#
_entry.id   b0f5c4bf37f7f4db495b1bb20a8c3426
#
_cell.length_a   1.000
_cell.length_b   1.000
_cell.length_c   1.000
_cell.angle_alpha   90.00
_cell.angle_beta   90.00
_cell.angle_gamma   90.00
#
_symmetry.space_group_name_H-M   'P 1'
#
loop_
_entity.id
_entity.type
_entity.pdbx_description
1 polymer ?
#
loop_
_entity_poly.entity_id
_entity_poly.type
_entity_poly.pdbx_seq_one_letter_code
_entity_poly.pdbx_strand_id
1 'polypeptide(L)'
;MPNWTAEQQRAIDANGNLLVSAGAGSGKTAVLTARIVRLIRGGESINSVLCVTFTNAAAAEMKKRIEKSLARAAAEANGEEAEKLYRAARGVSAASISTLHSFCTQVLRRHFNLAGLDPAFRVADAGETAILRQNAYDELVEDRYALGGGSFNLLMEGLSGDEAAEDAIYSVYDFARSQIDPYAWLDAALSQYDADSEEALLRSGAAAGLMKKSLANISARCDALQAARDEMMQCGAEKPAAFIDGEL
;
A
#
# COMPACT_ATOMS: atom_id res chain seq x y z
N MET A 1 5.86 38.37 -10.01
CA MET A 1 6.05 36.89 -10.16
C MET A 1 6.73 36.37 -8.89
N PRO A 2 6.45 35.16 -8.39
CA PRO A 2 7.21 34.59 -7.29
C PRO A 2 8.68 34.45 -7.71
N ASN A 3 9.62 34.79 -6.81
CA ASN A 3 11.03 34.50 -7.05
C ASN A 3 11.28 33.01 -6.80
N TRP A 4 11.41 32.23 -7.87
CA TRP A 4 11.75 30.82 -7.79
C TRP A 4 13.26 30.64 -7.63
N THR A 5 13.68 29.67 -6.80
CA THR A 5 15.08 29.24 -6.81
C THR A 5 15.39 28.52 -8.13
N ALA A 6 16.66 28.40 -8.49
CA ALA A 6 17.08 27.70 -9.71
C ALA A 6 16.58 26.24 -9.74
N GLU A 7 16.51 25.56 -8.60
CA GLU A 7 15.99 24.19 -8.48
C GLU A 7 14.47 24.11 -8.64
N GLN A 8 13.74 25.05 -8.04
CA GLN A 8 12.30 25.16 -8.21
C GLN A 8 11.94 25.45 -9.68
N GLN A 9 12.67 26.36 -10.32
CA GLN A 9 12.45 26.67 -11.74
C GLN A 9 12.73 25.45 -12.63
N ARG A 10 13.83 24.72 -12.39
CA ARG A 10 14.10 23.46 -13.09
C ARG A 10 12.98 22.45 -12.93
N ALA A 11 12.41 22.32 -11.71
CA ALA A 11 11.29 21.42 -11.47
C ALA A 11 10.00 21.86 -12.18
N ILE A 12 9.77 23.18 -12.30
CA ILE A 12 8.62 23.71 -13.05
C ILE A 12 8.78 23.42 -14.56
N ASP A 13 9.98 23.60 -15.10
CA ASP A 13 10.25 23.52 -16.53
C ASP A 13 10.52 22.10 -17.06
N ALA A 14 10.86 21.17 -16.17
CA ALA A 14 11.19 19.81 -16.56
C ALA A 14 10.05 19.13 -17.33
N ASN A 15 10.40 18.36 -18.37
CA ASN A 15 9.51 17.48 -19.10
C ASN A 15 9.72 16.03 -18.67
N GLY A 16 8.71 15.17 -18.89
CA GLY A 16 8.78 13.75 -18.53
C GLY A 16 8.61 13.49 -17.04
N ASN A 17 9.09 12.33 -16.61
CA ASN A 17 8.99 11.88 -15.22
C ASN A 17 9.94 12.67 -14.33
N LEU A 18 9.43 13.19 -13.23
CA LEU A 18 10.18 14.00 -12.27
C LEU A 18 9.89 13.55 -10.85
N LEU A 19 10.93 13.26 -10.09
CA LEU A 19 10.88 13.08 -8.64
C LEU A 19 11.41 14.34 -7.95
N VAL A 20 10.59 14.97 -7.10
CA VAL A 20 10.96 16.14 -6.30
C VAL A 20 11.10 15.74 -4.85
N SER A 21 12.34 15.66 -4.37
CA SER A 21 12.66 15.47 -2.94
C SER A 21 12.94 16.82 -2.30
N ALA A 22 12.20 17.17 -1.24
CA ALA A 22 12.36 18.44 -0.58
C ALA A 22 11.73 18.40 0.83
N GLY A 23 12.31 19.14 1.79
CA GLY A 23 11.81 19.23 3.16
C GLY A 23 10.44 19.90 3.30
N ALA A 24 9.86 19.88 4.48
CA ALA A 24 8.65 20.65 4.78
C ALA A 24 8.90 22.16 4.57
N GLY A 25 7.91 22.88 4.06
CA GLY A 25 8.03 24.34 3.83
C GLY A 25 8.85 24.75 2.59
N SER A 26 9.46 23.82 1.85
CA SER A 26 10.29 24.12 0.67
C SER A 26 9.52 24.59 -0.57
N GLY A 27 8.21 24.71 -0.49
CA GLY A 27 7.38 25.19 -1.59
C GLY A 27 6.96 24.12 -2.62
N LYS A 28 7.06 22.82 -2.32
CA LYS A 28 6.63 21.70 -3.22
C LYS A 28 5.28 21.94 -3.87
N THR A 29 4.28 22.31 -3.09
CA THR A 29 2.92 22.58 -3.57
C THR A 29 2.87 23.79 -4.52
N ALA A 30 3.66 24.82 -4.24
CA ALA A 30 3.74 25.99 -5.12
C ALA A 30 4.41 25.66 -6.46
N VAL A 31 5.46 24.86 -6.44
CA VAL A 31 6.14 24.34 -7.65
C VAL A 31 5.16 23.49 -8.49
N LEU A 32 4.42 22.56 -7.84
CA LEU A 32 3.42 21.74 -8.52
C LEU A 32 2.34 22.62 -9.18
N THR A 33 1.82 23.61 -8.47
CA THR A 33 0.80 24.53 -9.00
C THR A 33 1.36 25.33 -10.19
N ALA A 34 2.58 25.86 -10.08
CA ALA A 34 3.22 26.59 -11.18
C ALA A 34 3.46 25.70 -12.41
N ARG A 35 3.83 24.43 -12.20
CA ARG A 35 3.98 23.44 -13.26
C ARG A 35 2.65 23.19 -14.01
N ILE A 36 1.53 23.04 -13.28
CA ILE A 36 0.21 22.90 -13.88
C ILE A 36 -0.13 24.13 -14.72
N VAL A 37 0.08 25.35 -14.22
CA VAL A 37 -0.14 26.59 -14.99
C VAL A 37 0.70 26.59 -16.27
N ARG A 38 1.97 26.18 -16.20
CA ARG A 38 2.84 26.07 -17.36
C ARG A 38 2.30 25.08 -18.40
N LEU A 39 1.82 23.88 -17.96
CA LEU A 39 1.23 22.89 -18.85
C LEU A 39 0.00 23.43 -19.58
N ILE A 40 -0.89 24.12 -18.86
CA ILE A 40 -2.08 24.74 -19.44
C ILE A 40 -1.69 25.85 -20.46
N ARG A 41 -0.67 26.68 -20.14
CA ARG A 41 -0.11 27.65 -21.11
C ARG A 41 0.41 26.96 -22.36
N GLY A 42 1.09 25.83 -22.19
CA GLY A 42 1.65 25.01 -23.27
C GLY A 42 0.60 24.28 -24.14
N GLY A 43 -0.68 24.34 -23.79
CA GLY A 43 -1.74 23.77 -24.62
C GLY A 43 -2.49 22.59 -23.99
N GLU A 44 -2.04 22.10 -22.85
CA GLU A 44 -2.72 21.01 -22.16
C GLU A 44 -4.10 21.45 -21.63
N SER A 45 -5.03 20.51 -21.57
CA SER A 45 -6.32 20.72 -20.93
C SER A 45 -6.22 20.48 -19.42
N ILE A 46 -6.94 21.25 -18.61
CA ILE A 46 -7.05 20.96 -17.18
C ILE A 46 -7.70 19.58 -16.91
N ASN A 47 -8.52 19.09 -17.84
CA ASN A 47 -9.16 17.78 -17.75
C ASN A 47 -8.21 16.62 -18.05
N SER A 48 -7.05 16.85 -18.69
CA SER A 48 -6.00 15.84 -18.88
C SER A 48 -5.06 15.71 -17.69
N VAL A 49 -5.19 16.61 -16.68
CA VAL A 49 -4.36 16.60 -15.49
C VAL A 49 -5.01 15.74 -14.40
N LEU A 50 -4.29 14.71 -13.97
CA LEU A 50 -4.60 13.97 -12.74
C LEU A 50 -3.68 14.45 -11.61
N CYS A 51 -4.25 14.98 -10.52
CA CYS A 51 -3.51 15.36 -9.33
C CYS A 51 -4.05 14.59 -8.13
N VAL A 52 -3.20 13.77 -7.51
CA VAL A 52 -3.58 12.88 -6.42
C VAL A 52 -2.98 13.37 -5.10
N THR A 53 -3.80 13.36 -4.04
CA THR A 53 -3.41 13.69 -2.66
C THR A 53 -3.81 12.57 -1.70
N PHE A 54 -3.29 12.61 -0.46
CA PHE A 54 -3.65 11.62 0.56
C PHE A 54 -5.00 11.92 1.24
N THR A 55 -5.38 13.19 1.37
CA THR A 55 -6.61 13.57 2.07
C THR A 55 -7.54 14.43 1.21
N ASN A 56 -8.83 14.33 1.46
CA ASN A 56 -9.82 15.16 0.77
C ASN A 56 -9.63 16.65 1.07
N ALA A 57 -9.18 17.01 2.28
CA ALA A 57 -8.86 18.39 2.64
C ALA A 57 -7.70 18.94 1.80
N ALA A 58 -6.62 18.14 1.62
CA ALA A 58 -5.50 18.52 0.77
C ALA A 58 -5.90 18.65 -0.71
N ALA A 59 -6.78 17.76 -1.21
CA ALA A 59 -7.31 17.86 -2.56
C ALA A 59 -8.14 19.14 -2.77
N ALA A 60 -9.00 19.49 -1.82
CA ALA A 60 -9.80 20.71 -1.86
C ALA A 60 -8.92 21.98 -1.82
N GLU A 61 -7.88 21.98 -0.97
CA GLU A 61 -6.91 23.07 -0.92
C GLU A 61 -6.12 23.17 -2.23
N MET A 62 -5.71 22.05 -2.80
CA MET A 62 -5.01 22.01 -4.09
C MET A 62 -5.87 22.60 -5.21
N LYS A 63 -7.17 22.24 -5.29
CA LYS A 63 -8.11 22.84 -6.24
C LYS A 63 -8.14 24.35 -6.13
N LYS A 64 -8.31 24.88 -4.92
CA LYS A 64 -8.34 26.34 -4.67
C LYS A 64 -7.03 27.03 -5.09
N ARG A 65 -5.89 26.41 -4.81
CA ARG A 65 -4.57 26.96 -5.17
C ARG A 65 -4.37 26.98 -6.69
N ILE A 66 -4.74 25.91 -7.39
CA ILE A 66 -4.65 25.81 -8.85
C ILE A 66 -5.57 26.84 -9.50
N GLU A 67 -6.83 26.90 -9.07
CA GLU A 67 -7.83 27.86 -9.57
C GLU A 67 -7.32 29.30 -9.41
N LYS A 68 -6.88 29.67 -8.21
CA LYS A 68 -6.34 31.00 -7.95
C LYS A 68 -5.10 31.34 -8.79
N SER A 69 -4.23 30.34 -9.01
CA SER A 69 -3.01 30.56 -9.81
C SER A 69 -3.32 30.68 -11.30
N LEU A 70 -4.29 29.91 -11.82
CA LEU A 70 -4.76 30.03 -13.19
C LEU A 70 -5.47 31.38 -13.41
N ALA A 71 -6.35 31.78 -12.49
CA ALA A 71 -7.04 33.07 -12.57
C ALA A 71 -6.05 34.26 -12.55
N ARG A 72 -5.02 34.19 -11.69
CA ARG A 72 -3.95 35.20 -11.68
C ARG A 72 -3.16 35.22 -12.99
N ALA A 73 -2.77 34.04 -13.50
CA ALA A 73 -2.06 33.94 -14.76
C ALA A 73 -2.90 34.47 -15.93
N ALA A 74 -4.21 34.24 -15.91
CA ALA A 74 -5.15 34.79 -16.90
C ALA A 74 -5.22 36.31 -16.86
N ALA A 75 -5.21 36.92 -15.66
CA ALA A 75 -5.23 38.37 -15.49
C ALA A 75 -3.92 39.06 -15.96
N GLU A 76 -2.81 38.32 -15.97
CA GLU A 76 -1.50 38.78 -16.44
C GLU A 76 -1.29 38.52 -17.95
N ALA A 77 -2.14 37.70 -18.60
CA ALA A 77 -2.10 37.33 -20.00
C ALA A 77 -3.03 38.20 -20.86
N ASN A 78 -2.91 38.13 -22.18
CA ASN A 78 -3.77 38.84 -23.11
C ASN A 78 -4.32 37.91 -24.20
N GLY A 79 -5.43 38.32 -24.81
CA GLY A 79 -6.02 37.65 -25.96
C GLY A 79 -6.39 36.18 -25.71
N GLU A 80 -6.05 35.30 -26.59
CA GLU A 80 -6.42 33.88 -26.57
C GLU A 80 -5.82 33.13 -25.36
N GLU A 81 -4.62 33.50 -24.92
CA GLU A 81 -3.98 32.91 -23.73
C GLU A 81 -4.80 33.20 -22.47
N ALA A 82 -5.26 34.44 -22.29
CA ALA A 82 -6.08 34.82 -21.16
C ALA A 82 -7.40 34.02 -21.12
N GLU A 83 -8.10 33.92 -22.25
CA GLU A 83 -9.33 33.14 -22.35
C GLU A 83 -9.11 31.66 -22.01
N LYS A 84 -8.03 31.08 -22.50
CA LYS A 84 -7.65 29.68 -22.24
C LYS A 84 -7.42 29.44 -20.75
N LEU A 85 -6.67 30.33 -20.10
CA LEU A 85 -6.39 30.22 -18.67
C LEU A 85 -7.65 30.45 -17.83
N TYR A 86 -8.53 31.39 -18.20
CA TYR A 86 -9.84 31.56 -17.54
C TYR A 86 -10.73 30.34 -17.69
N ARG A 87 -10.79 29.72 -18.88
CA ARG A 87 -11.53 28.49 -19.12
C ARG A 87 -10.99 27.35 -18.26
N ALA A 88 -9.68 27.21 -18.18
CA ALA A 88 -9.03 26.22 -17.32
C ALA A 88 -9.33 26.46 -15.84
N ALA A 89 -9.28 27.71 -15.35
CA ALA A 89 -9.62 28.05 -13.96
C ALA A 89 -11.05 27.64 -13.60
N ARG A 90 -12.02 27.90 -14.47
CA ARG A 90 -13.43 27.47 -14.27
C ARG A 90 -13.61 25.95 -14.34
N GLY A 91 -12.74 25.26 -15.06
CA GLY A 91 -12.76 23.80 -15.19
C GLY A 91 -12.15 23.04 -14.01
N VAL A 92 -11.44 23.70 -13.09
CA VAL A 92 -10.73 23.07 -11.95
C VAL A 92 -11.67 22.25 -11.06
N SER A 93 -12.91 22.70 -10.87
CA SER A 93 -13.89 21.98 -10.03
C SER A 93 -14.20 20.59 -10.57
N ALA A 94 -14.24 20.43 -11.89
CA ALA A 94 -14.50 19.17 -12.58
C ALA A 94 -13.22 18.35 -12.88
N ALA A 95 -12.05 18.95 -12.71
CA ALA A 95 -10.76 18.29 -12.96
C ALA A 95 -10.49 17.15 -11.97
N SER A 96 -9.72 16.17 -12.40
CA SER A 96 -9.32 14.99 -11.61
C SER A 96 -8.27 15.36 -10.54
N ILE A 97 -8.67 16.19 -9.57
CA ILE A 97 -7.87 16.57 -8.40
C ILE A 97 -8.56 16.00 -7.17
N SER A 98 -8.08 14.89 -6.64
CA SER A 98 -8.77 14.13 -5.59
C SER A 98 -7.79 13.21 -4.85
N THR A 99 -8.29 12.46 -3.88
CA THR A 99 -7.54 11.31 -3.35
C THR A 99 -7.53 10.17 -4.37
N LEU A 100 -6.55 9.26 -4.26
CA LEU A 100 -6.48 8.08 -5.13
C LEU A 100 -7.77 7.26 -5.06
N HIS A 101 -8.29 7.01 -3.85
CA HIS A 101 -9.54 6.28 -3.66
C HIS A 101 -10.74 6.95 -4.34
N SER A 102 -10.85 8.27 -4.22
CA SER A 102 -11.92 9.02 -4.89
C SER A 102 -11.79 8.95 -6.41
N PHE A 103 -10.57 9.00 -6.94
CA PHE A 103 -10.32 8.84 -8.37
C PHE A 103 -10.72 7.44 -8.85
N CYS A 104 -10.27 6.38 -8.17
CA CYS A 104 -10.64 5.00 -8.50
C CYS A 104 -12.17 4.82 -8.47
N THR A 105 -12.85 5.36 -7.46
CA THR A 105 -14.32 5.31 -7.39
C THR A 105 -14.99 6.01 -8.57
N GLN A 106 -14.44 7.15 -9.03
CA GLN A 106 -14.95 7.84 -10.22
C GLN A 106 -14.74 7.02 -11.50
N VAL A 107 -13.58 6.38 -11.64
CA VAL A 107 -13.31 5.47 -12.77
C VAL A 107 -14.28 4.30 -12.77
N LEU A 108 -14.46 3.65 -11.62
CA LEU A 108 -15.41 2.54 -11.48
C LEU A 108 -16.86 2.98 -11.80
N ARG A 109 -17.29 4.16 -11.36
CA ARG A 109 -18.62 4.69 -11.70
C ARG A 109 -18.82 4.99 -13.18
N ARG A 110 -17.76 5.32 -13.90
CA ARG A 110 -17.83 5.53 -15.36
C ARG A 110 -17.82 4.22 -16.14
N HIS A 111 -17.22 3.20 -15.59
CA HIS A 111 -16.97 1.91 -16.25
C HIS A 111 -17.53 0.72 -15.44
N PHE A 112 -18.60 0.94 -14.68
CA PHE A 112 -19.21 -0.06 -13.80
C PHE A 112 -19.57 -1.36 -14.53
N ASN A 113 -20.03 -1.24 -15.79
CA ASN A 113 -20.37 -2.38 -16.63
C ASN A 113 -19.15 -3.26 -16.97
N LEU A 114 -17.96 -2.67 -17.16
CA LEU A 114 -16.73 -3.42 -17.41
C LEU A 114 -16.21 -4.11 -16.14
N ALA A 115 -16.50 -3.54 -14.98
CA ALA A 115 -16.13 -4.09 -13.69
C ALA A 115 -17.16 -5.10 -13.12
N GLY A 116 -18.28 -5.32 -13.84
CA GLY A 116 -19.37 -6.19 -13.35
C GLY A 116 -20.09 -5.65 -12.10
N LEU A 117 -20.06 -4.34 -11.88
CA LEU A 117 -20.65 -3.69 -10.73
C LEU A 117 -22.07 -3.18 -11.02
N ASP A 118 -22.91 -3.15 -9.98
CA ASP A 118 -24.17 -2.43 -10.01
C ASP A 118 -23.92 -0.92 -10.18
N PRO A 119 -24.64 -0.21 -11.08
CA PRO A 119 -24.46 1.24 -11.24
C PRO A 119 -24.71 2.03 -9.95
N ALA A 120 -25.52 1.50 -9.03
CA ALA A 120 -25.82 2.09 -7.73
C ALA A 120 -24.84 1.65 -6.61
N PHE A 121 -23.71 1.00 -6.96
CA PHE A 121 -22.76 0.55 -5.95
C PHE A 121 -22.27 1.69 -5.05
N ARG A 122 -22.04 1.36 -3.80
CA ARG A 122 -21.39 2.23 -2.82
C ARG A 122 -20.14 1.56 -2.24
N VAL A 123 -19.24 2.37 -1.76
CA VAL A 123 -18.07 1.87 -1.01
C VAL A 123 -18.55 1.59 0.42
N ALA A 124 -18.32 0.36 0.89
CA ALA A 124 -18.62 -0.04 2.25
C ALA A 124 -17.70 0.70 3.24
N ASP A 125 -18.21 0.99 4.42
CA ASP A 125 -17.39 1.49 5.51
C ASP A 125 -16.59 0.34 6.19
N ALA A 126 -15.75 0.70 7.18
CA ALA A 126 -14.91 -0.29 7.85
C ALA A 126 -15.74 -1.33 8.64
N GLY A 127 -16.86 -0.92 9.26
CA GLY A 127 -17.73 -1.82 10.01
C GLY A 127 -18.46 -2.80 9.09
N GLU A 128 -19.03 -2.28 8.00
CA GLU A 128 -19.68 -3.11 6.98
C GLU A 128 -18.70 -4.09 6.33
N THR A 129 -17.45 -3.63 6.07
CA THR A 129 -16.40 -4.48 5.50
C THR A 129 -16.04 -5.62 6.46
N ALA A 130 -15.94 -5.35 7.77
CA ALA A 130 -15.65 -6.37 8.76
C ALA A 130 -16.75 -7.45 8.79
N ILE A 131 -18.03 -7.04 8.79
CA ILE A 131 -19.17 -7.96 8.78
C ILE A 131 -19.17 -8.81 7.49
N LEU A 132 -18.94 -8.19 6.33
CA LEU A 132 -18.90 -8.93 5.06
C LEU A 132 -17.76 -9.94 5.02
N ARG A 133 -16.60 -9.60 5.58
CA ARG A 133 -15.44 -10.51 5.65
C ARG A 133 -15.76 -11.68 6.58
N GLN A 134 -16.35 -11.42 7.75
CA GLN A 134 -16.74 -12.46 8.68
C GLN A 134 -17.74 -13.43 8.05
N ASN A 135 -18.82 -12.92 7.45
CA ASN A 135 -19.81 -13.76 6.79
C ASN A 135 -19.17 -14.63 5.67
N ALA A 136 -18.25 -14.05 4.89
CA ALA A 136 -17.57 -14.81 3.83
C ALA A 136 -16.62 -15.88 4.40
N TYR A 137 -15.99 -15.62 5.55
CA TYR A 137 -15.17 -16.60 6.25
C TYR A 137 -16.03 -17.74 6.79
N ASP A 138 -17.12 -17.42 7.50
CA ASP A 138 -18.04 -18.41 8.06
C ASP A 138 -18.62 -19.33 6.98
N GLU A 139 -19.09 -18.76 5.86
CA GLU A 139 -19.59 -19.51 4.69
C GLU A 139 -18.49 -20.41 4.10
N LEU A 140 -17.26 -19.91 3.94
CA LEU A 140 -16.13 -20.69 3.45
C LEU A 140 -15.82 -21.90 4.35
N VAL A 141 -15.80 -21.67 5.67
CA VAL A 141 -15.49 -22.72 6.66
C VAL A 141 -16.59 -23.78 6.69
N GLU A 142 -17.86 -23.37 6.70
CA GLU A 142 -19.01 -24.28 6.63
C GLU A 142 -18.96 -25.14 5.36
N ASP A 143 -18.73 -24.54 4.21
CA ASP A 143 -18.60 -25.25 2.93
C ASP A 143 -17.46 -26.27 2.95
N ARG A 144 -16.29 -25.91 3.52
CA ARG A 144 -15.14 -26.80 3.62
C ARG A 144 -15.39 -27.98 4.55
N TYR A 145 -16.03 -27.74 5.68
CA TYR A 145 -16.45 -28.86 6.57
C TYR A 145 -17.50 -29.77 5.91
N ALA A 146 -18.46 -29.21 5.20
CA ALA A 146 -19.50 -29.95 4.50
C ALA A 146 -18.93 -30.83 3.37
N LEU A 147 -17.94 -30.32 2.62
CA LEU A 147 -17.25 -31.08 1.56
C LEU A 147 -16.41 -32.25 2.12
N GLY A 148 -16.01 -32.16 3.38
CA GLY A 148 -15.12 -33.11 4.02
C GLY A 148 -13.76 -33.17 3.31
N GLY A 149 -12.69 -33.15 4.04
CA GLY A 149 -11.35 -33.24 3.43
C GLY A 149 -10.27 -33.27 4.49
N GLY A 150 -9.42 -34.30 4.48
CA GLY A 150 -8.35 -34.45 5.46
C GLY A 150 -7.42 -33.23 5.52
N SER A 151 -7.16 -32.61 4.38
CA SER A 151 -6.26 -31.43 4.30
C SER A 151 -6.79 -30.23 5.04
N PHE A 152 -8.10 -29.95 4.95
CA PHE A 152 -8.68 -28.80 5.66
C PHE A 152 -8.70 -29.04 7.17
N ASN A 153 -9.09 -30.25 7.61
CA ASN A 153 -9.07 -30.60 9.02
C ASN A 153 -7.65 -30.54 9.61
N LEU A 154 -6.66 -31.06 8.87
CA LEU A 154 -5.25 -30.94 9.28
C LEU A 154 -4.78 -29.46 9.38
N LEU A 155 -5.24 -28.60 8.49
CA LEU A 155 -4.95 -27.17 8.56
C LEU A 155 -5.53 -26.57 9.85
N MET A 156 -6.81 -26.83 10.15
CA MET A 156 -7.50 -26.32 11.32
C MET A 156 -6.88 -26.83 12.63
N GLU A 157 -6.53 -28.12 12.68
CA GLU A 157 -5.80 -28.72 13.82
C GLU A 157 -4.40 -28.11 14.01
N GLY A 158 -3.69 -27.85 12.89
CA GLY A 158 -2.35 -27.30 12.91
C GLY A 158 -2.27 -25.82 13.33
N LEU A 159 -3.36 -25.06 13.17
CA LEU A 159 -3.41 -23.62 13.47
C LEU A 159 -3.91 -23.30 14.89
N SER A 160 -4.06 -24.27 15.76
CA SER A 160 -4.40 -24.07 17.18
C SER A 160 -5.77 -23.39 17.44
N GLY A 161 -6.72 -23.55 16.50
CA GLY A 161 -8.09 -23.10 16.66
C GLY A 161 -8.58 -22.13 15.57
N ASP A 162 -9.88 -21.86 15.60
CA ASP A 162 -10.59 -21.12 14.54
C ASP A 162 -10.10 -19.67 14.39
N GLU A 163 -9.81 -18.97 15.49
CA GLU A 163 -9.32 -17.60 15.48
C GLU A 163 -7.93 -17.49 14.80
N ALA A 164 -7.03 -18.45 15.09
CA ALA A 164 -5.71 -18.46 14.43
C ALA A 164 -5.81 -18.81 12.94
N ALA A 165 -6.78 -19.66 12.56
CA ALA A 165 -7.05 -19.99 11.19
C ALA A 165 -7.62 -18.80 10.41
N GLU A 166 -8.54 -18.05 11.02
CA GLU A 166 -9.12 -16.84 10.47
C GLU A 166 -8.04 -15.78 10.21
N ASP A 167 -7.21 -15.49 11.20
CA ASP A 167 -6.10 -14.54 11.09
C ASP A 167 -5.10 -14.93 9.99
N ALA A 168 -4.77 -16.23 9.89
CA ALA A 168 -3.87 -16.72 8.85
C ALA A 168 -4.47 -16.55 7.44
N ILE A 169 -5.75 -16.89 7.26
CA ILE A 169 -6.45 -16.74 5.99
C ILE A 169 -6.55 -15.28 5.58
N TYR A 170 -6.92 -14.39 6.50
CA TYR A 170 -6.97 -12.95 6.19
C TYR A 170 -5.59 -12.38 5.88
N SER A 171 -4.55 -12.81 6.59
CA SER A 171 -3.18 -12.36 6.32
C SER A 171 -2.73 -12.73 4.90
N VAL A 172 -2.99 -13.97 4.48
CA VAL A 172 -2.69 -14.42 3.11
C VAL A 172 -3.54 -13.69 2.08
N TYR A 173 -4.83 -13.54 2.33
CA TYR A 173 -5.76 -12.82 1.46
C TYR A 173 -5.33 -11.35 1.26
N ASP A 174 -5.06 -10.63 2.35
CA ASP A 174 -4.69 -9.22 2.29
C ASP A 174 -3.33 -9.03 1.59
N PHE A 175 -2.38 -9.96 1.81
CA PHE A 175 -1.10 -9.93 1.11
C PHE A 175 -1.29 -10.23 -0.39
N ALA A 176 -2.05 -11.25 -0.75
CA ALA A 176 -2.35 -11.58 -2.14
C ALA A 176 -3.03 -10.41 -2.85
N ARG A 177 -3.99 -9.76 -2.21
CA ARG A 177 -4.69 -8.58 -2.75
C ARG A 177 -3.80 -7.36 -2.93
N SER A 178 -2.65 -7.30 -2.26
CA SER A 178 -1.65 -6.25 -2.48
C SER A 178 -0.78 -6.46 -3.72
N GLN A 179 -0.83 -7.66 -4.33
CA GLN A 179 -0.08 -7.99 -5.54
C GLN A 179 -0.80 -7.50 -6.80
N ILE A 180 -0.04 -7.30 -7.89
CA ILE A 180 -0.61 -6.89 -9.19
C ILE A 180 -1.58 -7.95 -9.71
N ASP A 181 -1.20 -9.24 -9.60
CA ASP A 181 -2.02 -10.39 -9.92
C ASP A 181 -2.07 -11.32 -8.70
N PRO A 182 -3.15 -11.26 -7.91
CA PRO A 182 -3.32 -12.06 -6.70
C PRO A 182 -3.29 -13.58 -6.97
N TYR A 183 -3.89 -14.02 -8.07
CA TYR A 183 -4.00 -15.43 -8.38
C TYR A 183 -2.67 -16.00 -8.86
N ALA A 184 -1.98 -15.31 -9.76
CA ALA A 184 -0.65 -15.72 -10.18
C ALA A 184 0.35 -15.74 -9.00
N TRP A 185 0.21 -14.83 -8.06
CA TRP A 185 1.02 -14.85 -6.84
C TRP A 185 0.71 -16.08 -5.97
N LEU A 186 -0.57 -16.41 -5.76
CA LEU A 186 -0.99 -17.60 -5.01
C LEU A 186 -0.46 -18.88 -5.64
N ASP A 187 -0.59 -19.03 -6.97
CA ASP A 187 -0.08 -20.17 -7.71
C ASP A 187 1.44 -20.32 -7.56
N ALA A 188 2.18 -19.20 -7.68
CA ALA A 188 3.61 -19.19 -7.49
C ALA A 188 4.03 -19.51 -6.04
N ALA A 189 3.24 -19.07 -5.05
CA ALA A 189 3.47 -19.40 -3.65
C ALA A 189 3.21 -20.90 -3.39
N LEU A 190 2.11 -21.45 -3.92
CA LEU A 190 1.76 -22.86 -3.78
C LEU A 190 2.79 -23.78 -4.45
N SER A 191 3.33 -23.41 -5.62
CA SER A 191 4.35 -24.20 -6.32
C SER A 191 5.63 -24.43 -5.52
N GLN A 192 5.89 -23.60 -4.51
CA GLN A 192 7.04 -23.78 -3.60
C GLN A 192 6.85 -24.97 -2.64
N TYR A 193 5.62 -25.44 -2.46
CA TYR A 193 5.25 -26.58 -1.62
C TYR A 193 4.94 -27.83 -2.44
N ASP A 194 5.02 -27.75 -3.77
CA ASP A 194 4.79 -28.88 -4.68
C ASP A 194 6.04 -29.78 -4.67
N ALA A 195 6.03 -30.72 -3.72
CA ALA A 195 7.16 -31.60 -3.47
C ALA A 195 6.66 -33.06 -3.37
N ASP A 196 7.25 -33.94 -4.15
CA ASP A 196 6.88 -35.37 -4.23
C ASP A 196 7.32 -36.18 -2.98
N SER A 197 8.09 -35.56 -2.08
CA SER A 197 8.59 -36.23 -0.87
C SER A 197 8.92 -35.21 0.23
N GLU A 198 8.97 -35.71 1.48
CA GLU A 198 9.41 -34.89 2.64
C GLU A 198 10.79 -34.30 2.44
N GLU A 199 11.74 -35.06 1.85
CA GLU A 199 13.09 -34.56 1.58
C GLU A 199 13.08 -33.44 0.53
N ALA A 200 12.23 -33.52 -0.50
CA ALA A 200 12.07 -32.49 -1.50
C ALA A 200 11.44 -31.23 -0.90
N LEU A 201 10.45 -31.39 -0.01
CA LEU A 201 9.85 -30.28 0.73
C LEU A 201 10.85 -29.57 1.63
N LEU A 202 11.67 -30.31 2.36
CA LEU A 202 12.72 -29.73 3.22
C LEU A 202 13.79 -28.93 2.42
N ARG A 203 13.96 -29.26 1.15
CA ARG A 203 14.87 -28.53 0.22
C ARG A 203 14.17 -27.37 -0.48
N SER A 204 12.85 -27.24 -0.36
CA SER A 204 12.12 -26.15 -0.98
C SER A 204 12.52 -24.78 -0.41
N GLY A 205 12.32 -23.73 -1.18
CA GLY A 205 12.61 -22.36 -0.76
C GLY A 205 11.82 -21.94 0.50
N ALA A 206 10.60 -22.47 0.65
CA ALA A 206 9.73 -22.23 1.80
C ALA A 206 10.31 -22.86 3.08
N ALA A 207 10.67 -24.16 3.03
CA ALA A 207 11.28 -24.85 4.16
C ALA A 207 12.66 -24.26 4.52
N ALA A 208 13.49 -23.96 3.52
CA ALA A 208 14.79 -23.31 3.75
C ALA A 208 14.66 -21.95 4.46
N GLY A 209 13.65 -21.17 4.11
CA GLY A 209 13.35 -19.89 4.77
C GLY A 209 12.94 -20.06 6.24
N LEU A 210 12.07 -21.03 6.53
CA LEU A 210 11.65 -21.37 7.90
C LEU A 210 12.82 -21.91 8.73
N MET A 211 13.61 -22.83 8.18
CA MET A 211 14.79 -23.38 8.84
C MET A 211 15.82 -22.29 9.17
N LYS A 212 16.10 -21.41 8.22
CA LYS A 212 17.01 -20.27 8.44
C LYS A 212 16.52 -19.36 9.57
N LYS A 213 15.23 -19.06 9.59
CA LYS A 213 14.62 -18.21 10.65
C LYS A 213 14.67 -18.91 12.01
N SER A 214 14.38 -20.21 12.06
CA SER A 214 14.42 -21.02 13.28
C SER A 214 15.84 -21.13 13.83
N LEU A 215 16.82 -21.41 12.97
CA LEU A 215 18.24 -21.45 13.34
C LEU A 215 18.74 -20.09 13.85
N ALA A 216 18.36 -18.99 13.21
CA ALA A 216 18.71 -17.65 13.70
C ALA A 216 18.11 -17.37 15.09
N ASN A 217 16.88 -17.78 15.35
CA ASN A 217 16.23 -17.63 16.65
C ASN A 217 16.91 -18.50 17.73
N ILE A 218 17.29 -19.74 17.40
CA ILE A 218 18.01 -20.62 18.32
C ILE A 218 19.39 -20.02 18.62
N SER A 219 20.14 -19.59 17.61
CA SER A 219 21.45 -18.94 17.80
C SER A 219 21.34 -17.72 18.72
N ALA A 220 20.37 -16.83 18.47
CA ALA A 220 20.18 -15.63 19.30
C ALA A 220 19.83 -15.96 20.77
N ARG A 221 19.09 -17.07 21.00
CA ARG A 221 18.79 -17.54 22.36
C ARG A 221 20.03 -18.13 23.04
N CYS A 222 20.83 -18.92 22.32
CA CYS A 222 22.10 -19.43 22.84
C CYS A 222 23.06 -18.29 23.18
N ASP A 223 23.20 -17.29 22.32
CA ASP A 223 24.03 -16.10 22.57
C ASP A 223 23.56 -15.34 23.83
N ALA A 224 22.25 -15.17 24.00
CA ALA A 224 21.67 -14.53 25.18
C ALA A 224 21.90 -15.33 26.47
N LEU A 225 21.78 -16.66 26.40
CA LEU A 225 22.07 -17.54 27.54
C LEU A 225 23.55 -17.49 27.91
N GLN A 226 24.45 -17.52 26.94
CA GLN A 226 25.89 -17.37 27.17
C GLN A 226 26.23 -16.03 27.81
N ALA A 227 25.66 -14.92 27.31
CA ALA A 227 25.87 -13.61 27.92
C ALA A 227 25.37 -13.53 29.35
N ALA A 228 24.18 -14.08 29.64
CA ALA A 228 23.64 -14.16 31.02
C ALA A 228 24.53 -15.00 31.94
N ARG A 229 25.02 -16.16 31.48
CA ARG A 229 25.98 -17.00 32.22
C ARG A 229 27.25 -16.23 32.55
N ASP A 230 27.83 -15.53 31.57
CA ASP A 230 29.08 -14.78 31.78
C ASP A 230 28.88 -13.63 32.78
N GLU A 231 27.73 -12.97 32.74
CA GLU A 231 27.37 -11.94 33.72
C GLU A 231 27.20 -12.54 35.14
N MET A 232 26.54 -13.70 35.26
CA MET A 232 26.38 -14.43 36.52
C MET A 232 27.73 -14.84 37.09
N MET A 233 28.65 -15.32 36.28
CA MET A 233 30.01 -15.68 36.72
C MET A 233 30.79 -14.46 37.23
N GLN A 234 30.68 -13.31 36.55
CA GLN A 234 31.30 -12.04 36.98
C GLN A 234 30.75 -11.56 38.31
N CYS A 235 29.47 -11.82 38.61
CA CYS A 235 28.82 -11.48 39.88
C CYS A 235 29.03 -12.53 40.98
N GLY A 236 29.81 -13.59 40.75
CA GLY A 236 30.06 -14.67 41.73
C GLY A 236 28.90 -15.66 41.91
N ALA A 237 27.95 -15.69 41.00
CA ALA A 237 26.79 -16.58 41.04
C ALA A 237 27.06 -17.90 40.28
N GLU A 238 28.02 -18.71 40.78
CA GLU A 238 28.48 -19.94 40.11
C GLU A 238 27.38 -21.01 39.94
N LYS A 239 26.51 -21.21 40.96
CA LYS A 239 25.44 -22.21 40.88
C LYS A 239 24.38 -21.93 39.81
N PRO A 240 23.83 -20.70 39.71
CA PRO A 240 22.93 -20.34 38.61
C PRO A 240 23.60 -20.41 37.22
N ALA A 241 24.90 -20.05 37.11
CA ALA A 241 25.65 -20.14 35.86
C ALA A 241 25.82 -21.60 35.40
N ALA A 242 26.09 -22.54 36.34
CA ALA A 242 26.20 -23.96 36.04
C ALA A 242 24.88 -24.61 35.58
N PHE A 243 23.73 -24.04 35.93
CA PHE A 243 22.44 -24.48 35.41
C PHE A 243 22.31 -24.16 33.91
N ILE A 244 22.77 -22.98 33.50
CA ILE A 244 22.75 -22.58 32.07
C ILE A 244 23.68 -23.47 31.23
N ASP A 245 24.82 -23.93 31.79
CA ASP A 245 25.72 -24.86 31.07
C ASP A 245 25.05 -26.21 30.71
N GLY A 246 24.00 -26.58 31.44
CA GLY A 246 23.21 -27.79 31.18
C GLY A 246 22.13 -27.61 30.12
N GLU A 247 21.78 -26.38 29.79
CA GLU A 247 20.72 -26.02 28.80
C GLU A 247 21.30 -25.60 27.44
N LEU A 248 22.61 -25.30 27.35
CA LEU A 248 23.34 -24.99 26.14
C LEU A 248 23.84 -26.23 25.41
#